data_a08fdac05c15032d683c6ccacd232318
#
_entry.id   a08fdac05c15032d683c6ccacd232318
#
_cell.length_a   1.000
_cell.length_b   1.000
_cell.length_c   1.000
_cell.angle_alpha   90.00
_cell.angle_beta   90.00
_cell.angle_gamma   90.00
#
_symmetry.space_group_name_H-M   'P 1'
#
loop_
_entity.id
_entity.type
_entity.pdbx_description
1 polymer ?
#
loop_
_entity_poly.entity_id
_entity_poly.type
_entity_poly.pdbx_seq_one_letter_code
_entity_poly.pdbx_strand_id
1 'polypeptide(L)'
;MTYRVATIDELQDIAYRQDTHMRPVRHHLGITAFGTNAWTAANEGDRLMPEHQEDEGSEELYVVLRGRARFEIDGDTVDVPENALVFVPPQVNRTAFAEEPGTTVLAIGSTVGQAYEARGWEVWAEFQTAYEAGDYEAVIDRARETLVASGYALPLYNLACCEAQTGRKEDAIGHLRVAVEGRPSLRDLAKEDTDLDALRDEPAFRELVD
;
A
#
# COMPACT_ATOMS: atom_id res chain seq x y z
N MET A 1 -5.52 -30.15 -0.48
CA MET A 1 -5.66 -28.75 -0.94
C MET A 1 -6.66 -28.07 -0.03
N THR A 2 -6.33 -26.94 0.55
CA THR A 2 -7.22 -26.20 1.44
C THR A 2 -7.67 -24.96 0.69
N TYR A 3 -8.94 -24.85 0.36
CA TYR A 3 -9.51 -23.61 -0.18
C TYR A 3 -9.72 -22.62 0.98
N ARG A 4 -9.84 -21.33 0.66
CA ARG A 4 -10.18 -20.25 1.60
C ARG A 4 -11.42 -19.52 1.10
N VAL A 5 -12.26 -19.08 2.02
CA VAL A 5 -13.46 -18.26 1.77
C VAL A 5 -13.39 -17.06 2.71
N ALA A 6 -13.65 -15.89 2.20
CA ALA A 6 -13.79 -14.67 2.96
C ALA A 6 -14.76 -13.73 2.26
N THR A 7 -15.46 -12.89 3.01
CA THR A 7 -16.20 -11.76 2.47
C THR A 7 -15.31 -10.50 2.52
N ILE A 8 -15.56 -9.53 1.65
CA ILE A 8 -14.79 -8.27 1.66
C ILE A 8 -14.89 -7.57 3.02
N ASP A 9 -16.06 -7.62 3.66
CA ASP A 9 -16.33 -6.94 4.93
C ASP A 9 -15.58 -7.58 6.13
N GLU A 10 -15.14 -8.85 6.01
CA GLU A 10 -14.32 -9.53 7.02
C GLU A 10 -12.83 -9.21 6.91
N LEU A 11 -12.39 -8.63 5.79
CA LEU A 11 -11.00 -8.28 5.60
C LEU A 11 -10.64 -7.03 6.41
N GLN A 12 -9.37 -6.97 6.84
CA GLN A 12 -8.81 -5.80 7.48
C GLN A 12 -9.08 -4.55 6.64
N ASP A 13 -9.52 -3.47 7.29
CA ASP A 13 -9.67 -2.16 6.68
C ASP A 13 -8.40 -1.35 6.92
N ILE A 14 -7.72 -0.99 5.86
CA ILE A 14 -6.45 -0.28 5.90
C ILE A 14 -6.65 1.11 5.31
N ALA A 15 -6.45 2.15 6.13
CA ALA A 15 -6.33 3.50 5.62
C ALA A 15 -5.09 3.60 4.70
N TYR A 16 -5.29 4.07 3.50
CA TYR A 16 -4.24 4.21 2.50
C TYR A 16 -4.12 5.69 2.07
N ARG A 17 -3.41 5.98 1.02
CA ARG A 17 -3.19 7.36 0.57
C ARG A 17 -4.50 8.09 0.25
N GLN A 18 -4.55 9.41 0.53
CA GLN A 18 -5.66 10.29 0.14
C GLN A 18 -7.02 9.85 0.73
N ASP A 19 -7.00 9.40 1.97
CA ASP A 19 -8.19 8.95 2.71
C ASP A 19 -8.94 7.77 2.05
N THR A 20 -8.23 6.96 1.27
CA THR A 20 -8.78 5.74 0.67
C THR A 20 -8.72 4.57 1.65
N HIS A 21 -9.71 3.69 1.60
CA HIS A 21 -9.80 2.49 2.43
C HIS A 21 -9.63 1.23 1.57
N MET A 22 -8.57 0.47 1.85
CA MET A 22 -8.17 -0.70 1.11
C MET A 22 -8.37 -1.99 1.92
N ARG A 23 -8.87 -3.02 1.27
CA ARG A 23 -9.01 -4.38 1.79
C ARG A 23 -7.99 -5.28 1.10
N PRO A 24 -6.98 -5.84 1.79
CA PRO A 24 -5.87 -6.57 1.19
C PRO A 24 -6.27 -8.01 0.81
N VAL A 25 -7.08 -8.17 -0.23
CA VAL A 25 -7.64 -9.46 -0.69
C VAL A 25 -6.54 -10.46 -1.00
N ARG A 26 -5.54 -10.05 -1.79
CA ARG A 26 -4.41 -10.89 -2.18
C ARG A 26 -3.68 -11.46 -0.96
N HIS A 27 -3.33 -10.59 -0.03
CA HIS A 27 -2.61 -10.97 1.19
C HIS A 27 -3.45 -11.92 2.04
N HIS A 28 -4.71 -11.57 2.32
CA HIS A 28 -5.61 -12.37 3.15
C HIS A 28 -5.82 -13.80 2.61
N LEU A 29 -5.99 -13.93 1.30
CA LEU A 29 -6.22 -15.23 0.66
C LEU A 29 -4.92 -15.98 0.29
N GLY A 30 -3.76 -15.31 0.36
CA GLY A 30 -2.45 -15.88 -0.01
C GLY A 30 -2.32 -16.10 -1.53
N ILE A 31 -2.86 -15.18 -2.35
CA ILE A 31 -2.76 -15.22 -3.81
C ILE A 31 -1.35 -14.79 -4.21
N THR A 32 -0.72 -15.55 -5.11
CA THR A 32 0.65 -15.28 -5.58
C THR A 32 0.77 -15.02 -7.08
N ALA A 33 -0.32 -15.22 -7.83
CA ALA A 33 -0.29 -15.15 -9.29
C ALA A 33 -0.68 -13.79 -9.88
N PHE A 34 -1.39 -12.96 -9.11
CA PHE A 34 -1.84 -11.63 -9.52
C PHE A 34 -2.11 -10.76 -8.30
N GLY A 35 -2.07 -9.43 -8.49
CA GLY A 35 -2.50 -8.43 -7.51
C GLY A 35 -4.01 -8.35 -7.44
N THR A 36 -4.58 -8.26 -6.25
CA THR A 36 -6.00 -7.95 -6.09
C THR A 36 -6.27 -7.39 -4.71
N ASN A 37 -7.00 -6.27 -4.70
CA ASN A 37 -7.43 -5.58 -3.49
C ASN A 37 -8.82 -5.01 -3.71
N ALA A 38 -9.60 -4.84 -2.65
CA ALA A 38 -10.85 -4.13 -2.72
C ALA A 38 -10.72 -2.74 -2.08
N TRP A 39 -11.43 -1.78 -2.64
CA TRP A 39 -11.47 -0.39 -2.20
C TRP A 39 -12.91 -0.06 -1.83
N THR A 40 -13.12 0.44 -0.62
CA THR A 40 -14.47 0.74 -0.11
C THR A 40 -14.52 2.17 0.37
N ALA A 41 -15.53 2.90 -0.04
CA ALA A 41 -15.82 4.26 0.41
C ALA A 41 -17.00 4.28 1.39
N ALA A 42 -16.87 5.03 2.47
CA ALA A 42 -17.93 5.17 3.47
C ALA A 42 -19.06 6.10 3.00
N ASN A 43 -18.70 7.16 2.26
CA ASN A 43 -19.64 8.21 1.84
C ASN A 43 -19.62 8.43 0.33
N GLU A 44 -20.67 9.02 -0.18
CA GLU A 44 -20.71 9.59 -1.52
C GLU A 44 -19.62 10.68 -1.65
N GLY A 45 -18.91 10.70 -2.77
CA GLY A 45 -17.82 11.63 -3.06
C GLY A 45 -16.46 11.20 -2.51
N ASP A 46 -16.40 10.23 -1.60
CA ASP A 46 -15.13 9.70 -1.11
C ASP A 46 -14.32 9.08 -2.26
N ARG A 47 -13.00 9.25 -2.21
CA ARG A 47 -12.10 8.61 -3.16
C ARG A 47 -12.01 7.11 -2.89
N LEU A 48 -12.24 6.29 -3.90
CA LEU A 48 -12.12 4.83 -3.83
C LEU A 48 -10.67 4.38 -3.99
N MET A 49 -9.93 4.96 -4.92
CA MET A 49 -8.52 4.64 -5.12
C MET A 49 -7.70 5.89 -5.44
N PRO A 50 -6.40 5.94 -5.05
CA PRO A 50 -5.52 7.04 -5.40
C PRO A 50 -5.41 7.21 -6.91
N GLU A 51 -5.17 8.44 -7.35
CA GLU A 51 -4.80 8.70 -8.74
C GLU A 51 -3.42 8.10 -9.03
N HIS A 52 -3.34 7.29 -10.07
CA HIS A 52 -2.12 6.60 -10.48
C HIS A 52 -2.20 6.11 -11.92
N GLN A 53 -1.05 5.72 -12.44
CA GLN A 53 -0.92 4.92 -13.66
C GLN A 53 -0.06 3.69 -13.34
N GLU A 54 -0.29 2.62 -14.05
CA GLU A 54 0.51 1.41 -13.96
C GLU A 54 1.69 1.43 -14.93
N ASP A 55 2.74 0.68 -14.59
CA ASP A 55 3.92 0.54 -15.41
C ASP A 55 3.63 -0.14 -16.75
N GLU A 56 4.57 -0.04 -17.69
CA GLU A 56 4.47 -0.69 -19.00
C GLU A 56 4.26 -2.20 -18.86
N GLY A 57 3.23 -2.71 -19.53
CA GLY A 57 2.85 -4.12 -19.51
C GLY A 57 1.90 -4.54 -18.38
N SER A 58 1.60 -3.68 -17.43
CA SER A 58 0.66 -3.97 -16.34
C SER A 58 -0.77 -3.61 -16.72
N GLU A 59 -1.64 -4.60 -16.77
CA GLU A 59 -3.07 -4.45 -17.06
C GLU A 59 -3.89 -4.51 -15.78
N GLU A 60 -4.96 -3.72 -15.70
CA GLU A 60 -5.89 -3.76 -14.58
C GLU A 60 -7.35 -3.88 -15.00
N LEU A 61 -8.06 -4.73 -14.26
CA LEU A 61 -9.50 -4.88 -14.33
C LEU A 61 -10.11 -4.43 -13.02
N TYR A 62 -11.06 -3.52 -13.09
CA TYR A 62 -11.87 -3.09 -11.96
C TYR A 62 -13.28 -3.65 -12.07
N VAL A 63 -13.84 -4.08 -10.96
CA VAL A 63 -15.21 -4.61 -10.85
C VAL A 63 -15.93 -3.83 -9.77
N VAL A 64 -17.01 -3.13 -10.11
CA VAL A 64 -17.87 -2.51 -9.10
C VAL A 64 -18.73 -3.61 -8.47
N LEU A 65 -18.38 -4.00 -7.24
CA LEU A 65 -19.06 -5.09 -6.51
C LEU A 65 -20.34 -4.61 -5.81
N ARG A 66 -20.38 -3.32 -5.42
CA ARG A 66 -21.49 -2.71 -4.70
C ARG A 66 -21.55 -1.23 -5.01
N GLY A 67 -22.74 -0.67 -5.11
CA GLY A 67 -22.97 0.74 -5.31
C GLY A 67 -22.64 1.23 -6.73
N ARG A 68 -22.16 2.46 -6.85
CA ARG A 68 -21.85 3.12 -8.11
C ARG A 68 -20.54 3.89 -7.98
N ALA A 69 -19.67 3.75 -8.96
CA ALA A 69 -18.40 4.45 -9.01
C ALA A 69 -18.31 5.38 -10.22
N ARG A 70 -17.69 6.54 -10.04
CA ARG A 70 -17.29 7.45 -11.11
C ARG A 70 -15.78 7.34 -11.29
N PHE A 71 -15.35 6.83 -12.44
CA PHE A 71 -13.94 6.77 -12.83
C PHE A 71 -13.55 8.04 -13.59
N GLU A 72 -12.34 8.51 -13.35
CA GLU A 72 -11.65 9.50 -14.17
C GLU A 72 -10.46 8.81 -14.81
N ILE A 73 -10.44 8.72 -16.14
CA ILE A 73 -9.47 7.95 -16.93
C ILE A 73 -8.93 8.88 -18.02
N ASP A 74 -7.65 9.29 -17.91
CA ASP A 74 -6.98 10.24 -18.84
C ASP A 74 -7.80 11.51 -19.11
N GLY A 75 -8.56 11.98 -18.11
CA GLY A 75 -9.40 13.17 -18.18
C GLY A 75 -10.85 12.91 -18.63
N ASP A 76 -11.16 11.71 -19.08
CA ASP A 76 -12.54 11.31 -19.35
C ASP A 76 -13.22 10.84 -18.07
N THR A 77 -14.50 11.18 -17.94
CA THR A 77 -15.34 10.75 -16.80
C THR A 77 -16.28 9.63 -17.23
N VAL A 78 -16.24 8.51 -16.51
CA VAL A 78 -17.04 7.31 -16.79
C VAL A 78 -17.86 6.93 -15.55
N ASP A 79 -19.19 6.87 -15.71
CA ASP A 79 -20.09 6.37 -14.67
C ASP A 79 -20.21 4.84 -14.77
N VAL A 80 -19.94 4.14 -13.65
CA VAL A 80 -19.82 2.68 -13.63
C VAL A 80 -20.73 2.12 -12.52
N PRO A 81 -21.87 1.51 -12.90
CA PRO A 81 -22.80 0.93 -11.95
C PRO A 81 -22.30 -0.41 -11.37
N GLU A 82 -23.00 -0.89 -10.35
CA GLU A 82 -22.79 -2.24 -9.79
C GLU A 82 -22.79 -3.33 -10.87
N ASN A 83 -21.95 -4.33 -10.71
CA ASN A 83 -21.72 -5.43 -11.64
C ASN A 83 -21.11 -5.03 -13.00
N ALA A 84 -20.65 -3.81 -13.14
CA ALA A 84 -19.92 -3.38 -14.34
C ALA A 84 -18.40 -3.54 -14.17
N LEU A 85 -17.72 -3.60 -15.31
CA LEU A 85 -16.29 -3.86 -15.43
C LEU A 85 -15.61 -2.67 -16.13
N VAL A 86 -14.45 -2.27 -15.64
CA VAL A 86 -13.58 -1.28 -16.29
C VAL A 86 -12.23 -1.91 -16.52
N PHE A 87 -11.82 -2.04 -17.76
CA PHE A 87 -10.45 -2.43 -18.13
C PHE A 87 -9.62 -1.18 -18.39
N VAL A 88 -8.46 -1.09 -17.75
CA VAL A 88 -7.51 0.02 -17.95
C VAL A 88 -6.17 -0.55 -18.42
N PRO A 89 -5.72 -0.19 -19.63
CA PRO A 89 -4.42 -0.62 -20.13
C PRO A 89 -3.26 0.08 -19.38
N PRO A 90 -2.00 -0.38 -19.59
CA PRO A 90 -0.82 0.23 -19.01
C PRO A 90 -0.70 1.72 -19.37
N GLN A 91 -0.04 2.50 -18.50
CA GLN A 91 0.29 3.91 -18.70
C GLN A 91 -0.90 4.87 -18.84
N VAL A 92 -2.11 4.41 -18.66
CA VAL A 92 -3.32 5.23 -18.61
C VAL A 92 -3.55 5.70 -17.16
N ASN A 93 -3.67 7.00 -16.94
CA ASN A 93 -3.93 7.57 -15.61
C ASN A 93 -5.38 7.32 -15.20
N ARG A 94 -5.61 6.91 -13.93
CA ARG A 94 -6.95 6.67 -13.40
C ARG A 94 -7.07 6.95 -11.93
N THR A 95 -8.27 7.33 -11.54
CA THR A 95 -8.77 7.38 -10.16
C THR A 95 -10.26 7.06 -10.17
N ALA A 96 -10.84 6.79 -9.00
CA ALA A 96 -12.28 6.56 -8.88
C ALA A 96 -12.83 7.16 -7.58
N PHE A 97 -14.10 7.56 -7.64
CA PHE A 97 -14.87 8.12 -6.54
C PHE A 97 -16.17 7.35 -6.38
N ALA A 98 -16.66 7.29 -5.16
CA ALA A 98 -17.97 6.73 -4.85
C ALA A 98 -19.09 7.71 -5.23
N GLU A 99 -20.10 7.23 -5.93
CA GLU A 99 -21.34 7.98 -6.20
C GLU A 99 -22.48 7.57 -5.24
N GLU A 100 -22.21 6.56 -4.38
CA GLU A 100 -23.13 6.10 -3.34
C GLU A 100 -22.33 5.66 -2.11
N PRO A 101 -22.86 5.82 -0.88
CA PRO A 101 -22.22 5.31 0.33
C PRO A 101 -22.03 3.79 0.28
N GLY A 102 -20.88 3.30 0.75
CA GLY A 102 -20.55 1.87 0.76
C GLY A 102 -20.14 1.30 -0.59
N THR A 103 -19.94 2.15 -1.60
CA THR A 103 -19.43 1.70 -2.91
C THR A 103 -18.14 0.93 -2.73
N THR A 104 -18.07 -0.24 -3.36
CA THR A 104 -16.92 -1.15 -3.28
C THR A 104 -16.47 -1.57 -4.66
N VAL A 105 -15.18 -1.38 -4.95
CA VAL A 105 -14.53 -1.75 -6.20
C VAL A 105 -13.44 -2.78 -5.92
N LEU A 106 -13.44 -3.90 -6.65
CA LEU A 106 -12.35 -4.87 -6.67
C LEU A 106 -11.40 -4.54 -7.82
N ALA A 107 -10.13 -4.36 -7.51
CA ALA A 107 -9.05 -4.22 -8.48
C ALA A 107 -8.33 -5.56 -8.64
N ILE A 108 -8.05 -5.95 -9.88
CA ILE A 108 -7.28 -7.15 -10.25
C ILE A 108 -6.25 -6.71 -11.29
N GLY A 109 -4.96 -6.95 -11.02
CA GLY A 109 -3.91 -6.53 -11.93
C GLY A 109 -2.73 -7.49 -11.98
N SER A 110 -2.06 -7.51 -13.13
CA SER A 110 -0.84 -8.29 -13.36
C SER A 110 -0.10 -7.77 -14.58
N THR A 111 1.20 -8.03 -14.65
CA THR A 111 2.03 -7.72 -15.82
C THR A 111 2.04 -8.90 -16.77
N VAL A 112 1.77 -8.65 -18.05
CA VAL A 112 1.69 -9.70 -19.07
C VAL A 112 3.02 -10.45 -19.21
N GLY A 113 2.95 -11.77 -19.11
CA GLY A 113 4.12 -12.65 -19.29
C GLY A 113 5.14 -12.63 -18.15
N GLN A 114 4.85 -11.98 -17.04
CA GLN A 114 5.72 -11.93 -15.87
C GLN A 114 5.06 -12.63 -14.68
N ALA A 115 5.88 -13.20 -13.78
CA ALA A 115 5.39 -13.61 -12.49
C ALA A 115 4.99 -12.36 -11.68
N TYR A 116 3.88 -12.45 -10.96
CA TYR A 116 3.47 -11.35 -10.11
C TYR A 116 4.41 -11.21 -8.92
N GLU A 117 4.89 -9.99 -8.70
CA GLU A 117 5.66 -9.61 -7.52
C GLU A 117 4.86 -8.60 -6.70
N ALA A 118 4.66 -8.90 -5.40
CA ALA A 118 3.95 -8.00 -4.50
C ALA A 118 4.73 -6.69 -4.38
N ARG A 119 4.05 -5.56 -4.54
CA ARG A 119 4.66 -4.23 -4.40
C ARG A 119 4.96 -3.90 -2.95
N GLY A 120 5.87 -2.98 -2.71
CA GLY A 120 6.29 -2.60 -1.36
C GLY A 120 5.13 -2.21 -0.44
N TRP A 121 4.13 -1.47 -0.94
CA TRP A 121 2.95 -1.13 -0.16
C TRP A 121 2.07 -2.34 0.21
N GLU A 122 1.99 -3.36 -0.65
CA GLU A 122 1.28 -4.60 -0.35
C GLU A 122 2.02 -5.44 0.70
N VAL A 123 3.35 -5.45 0.64
CA VAL A 123 4.19 -6.12 1.65
C VAL A 123 4.03 -5.44 3.00
N TRP A 124 3.90 -4.11 3.02
CA TRP A 124 3.67 -3.35 4.26
C TRP A 124 2.25 -3.47 4.80
N ALA A 125 1.25 -3.71 3.95
CA ALA A 125 -0.17 -3.65 4.32
C ALA A 125 -0.54 -4.51 5.54
N GLU A 126 0.09 -5.68 5.73
CA GLU A 126 -0.19 -6.56 6.88
C GLU A 126 0.24 -5.99 8.23
N PHE A 127 1.16 -5.01 8.22
CA PHE A 127 1.74 -4.39 9.41
C PHE A 127 1.11 -3.04 9.74
N GLN A 128 0.38 -2.45 8.79
CA GLN A 128 -0.15 -1.10 8.88
C GLN A 128 -0.97 -0.87 10.16
N THR A 129 -1.88 -1.78 10.50
CA THR A 129 -2.73 -1.63 11.70
C THR A 129 -1.93 -1.67 13.00
N ALA A 130 -0.92 -2.53 13.10
CA ALA A 130 -0.05 -2.60 14.28
C ALA A 130 0.80 -1.32 14.39
N TYR A 131 1.31 -0.83 13.27
CA TYR A 131 2.06 0.43 13.20
C TYR A 131 1.21 1.63 13.66
N GLU A 132 0.00 1.79 13.12
CA GLU A 132 -0.94 2.87 13.51
C GLU A 132 -1.38 2.80 14.97
N ALA A 133 -1.44 1.58 15.53
CA ALA A 133 -1.71 1.37 16.95
C ALA A 133 -0.50 1.66 17.87
N GLY A 134 0.69 1.93 17.31
CA GLY A 134 1.93 2.10 18.06
C GLY A 134 2.51 0.79 18.60
N ASP A 135 2.04 -0.36 18.15
CA ASP A 135 2.55 -1.69 18.54
C ASP A 135 3.78 -2.05 17.71
N TYR A 136 4.82 -1.23 17.84
CA TYR A 136 6.04 -1.32 17.05
C TYR A 136 6.81 -2.63 17.30
N GLU A 137 6.77 -3.17 18.53
CA GLU A 137 7.42 -4.45 18.83
C GLU A 137 6.77 -5.59 18.05
N ALA A 138 5.44 -5.65 17.98
CA ALA A 138 4.74 -6.65 17.18
C ALA A 138 5.06 -6.55 15.68
N VAL A 139 5.27 -5.32 15.17
CA VAL A 139 5.74 -5.12 13.79
C VAL A 139 7.14 -5.71 13.62
N ILE A 140 8.07 -5.36 14.49
CA ILE A 140 9.48 -5.79 14.40
C ILE A 140 9.57 -7.32 14.47
N ASP A 141 8.91 -7.94 15.44
CA ASP A 141 8.97 -9.39 15.66
C ASP A 141 8.42 -10.21 14.49
N ARG A 142 7.41 -9.67 13.79
CA ARG A 142 6.73 -10.37 12.68
C ARG A 142 7.30 -10.02 11.31
N ALA A 143 7.77 -8.79 11.16
CA ALA A 143 8.05 -8.18 9.88
C ALA A 143 9.53 -8.17 9.48
N ARG A 144 10.44 -8.19 10.46
CA ARG A 144 11.85 -7.94 10.21
C ARG A 144 12.43 -8.79 9.09
N GLU A 145 12.28 -10.10 9.15
CA GLU A 145 12.80 -11.00 8.11
C GLU A 145 12.14 -10.75 6.75
N THR A 146 10.81 -10.62 6.74
CA THR A 146 10.03 -10.43 5.52
C THR A 146 10.36 -9.10 4.84
N LEU A 147 10.44 -8.00 5.61
CA LEU A 147 10.71 -6.68 5.07
C LEU A 147 12.16 -6.53 4.58
N VAL A 148 13.11 -7.07 5.33
CA VAL A 148 14.53 -7.09 4.91
C VAL A 148 14.70 -7.94 3.65
N ALA A 149 14.07 -9.12 3.59
CA ALA A 149 14.13 -9.98 2.41
C ALA A 149 13.46 -9.36 1.17
N SER A 150 12.44 -8.52 1.36
CA SER A 150 11.74 -7.87 0.26
C SER A 150 12.60 -6.84 -0.49
N GLY A 151 13.53 -6.18 0.21
CA GLY A 151 14.38 -5.13 -0.35
C GLY A 151 13.66 -3.83 -0.73
N TYR A 152 12.36 -3.71 -0.45
CA TYR A 152 11.60 -2.52 -0.79
C TYR A 152 11.91 -1.34 0.14
N ALA A 153 12.29 -0.22 -0.44
CA ALA A 153 12.73 0.96 0.29
C ALA A 153 11.71 1.48 1.31
N LEU A 154 10.43 1.60 0.94
CA LEU A 154 9.41 2.13 1.84
C LEU A 154 9.10 1.19 3.02
N PRO A 155 8.89 -0.11 2.84
CA PRO A 155 8.80 -1.06 3.96
C PRO A 155 10.00 -1.04 4.91
N LEU A 156 11.22 -0.93 4.38
CA LEU A 156 12.43 -0.81 5.20
C LEU A 156 12.50 0.50 5.97
N TYR A 157 12.05 1.60 5.36
CA TYR A 157 11.91 2.89 6.03
C TYR A 157 10.94 2.79 7.23
N ASN A 158 9.76 2.23 7.02
CA ASN A 158 8.76 2.07 8.07
C ASN A 158 9.25 1.12 9.20
N LEU A 159 10.01 0.08 8.85
CA LEU A 159 10.65 -0.77 9.84
C LEU A 159 11.67 0.03 10.67
N ALA A 160 12.47 0.88 10.04
CA ALA A 160 13.41 1.75 10.74
C ALA A 160 12.69 2.72 11.70
N CYS A 161 11.51 3.24 11.32
CA CYS A 161 10.67 4.03 12.24
C CYS A 161 10.25 3.21 13.46
N CYS A 162 9.76 1.98 13.30
CA CYS A 162 9.43 1.09 14.43
C CYS A 162 10.64 0.85 15.35
N GLU A 163 11.80 0.58 14.77
CA GLU A 163 13.05 0.33 15.51
C GLU A 163 13.52 1.58 16.27
N ALA A 164 13.39 2.77 15.66
CA ALA A 164 13.70 4.02 16.32
C ALA A 164 12.78 4.27 17.54
N GLN A 165 11.48 4.06 17.39
CA GLN A 165 10.47 4.20 18.45
C GLN A 165 10.68 3.22 19.61
N THR A 166 11.30 2.06 19.35
CA THR A 166 11.61 1.05 20.37
C THR A 166 13.06 1.14 20.90
N GLY A 167 13.82 2.17 20.50
CA GLY A 167 15.19 2.41 20.94
C GLY A 167 16.26 1.54 20.28
N ARG A 168 15.95 0.80 19.22
CA ARG A 168 16.87 -0.03 18.44
C ARG A 168 17.63 0.81 17.41
N LYS A 169 18.35 1.83 17.87
CA LYS A 169 18.93 2.88 17.03
C LYS A 169 19.90 2.38 15.94
N GLU A 170 20.73 1.40 16.26
CA GLU A 170 21.69 0.84 15.28
C GLU A 170 20.98 0.12 14.13
N ASP A 171 19.99 -0.70 14.45
CA ASP A 171 19.17 -1.40 13.46
C ASP A 171 18.38 -0.39 12.60
N ALA A 172 17.75 0.60 13.23
CA ALA A 172 17.00 1.66 12.57
C ALA A 172 17.87 2.43 11.55
N ILE A 173 19.07 2.85 11.93
CA ILE A 173 19.99 3.55 11.03
C ILE A 173 20.43 2.62 9.89
N GLY A 174 20.66 1.35 10.17
CA GLY A 174 21.03 0.33 9.17
C GLY A 174 19.94 0.17 8.10
N HIS A 175 18.69 -0.04 8.50
CA HIS A 175 17.57 -0.18 7.58
C HIS A 175 17.21 1.12 6.85
N LEU A 176 17.30 2.27 7.55
CA LEU A 176 17.08 3.58 6.94
C LEU A 176 18.11 3.86 5.83
N ARG A 177 19.38 3.47 6.02
CA ARG A 177 20.42 3.61 4.99
C ARG A 177 20.03 2.84 3.72
N VAL A 178 19.66 1.57 3.86
CA VAL A 178 19.23 0.76 2.71
C VAL A 178 18.00 1.37 2.03
N ALA A 179 17.04 1.86 2.82
CA ALA A 179 15.85 2.52 2.30
C ALA A 179 16.18 3.78 1.47
N VAL A 180 17.06 4.65 1.98
CA VAL A 180 17.49 5.88 1.30
C VAL A 180 18.34 5.58 0.07
N GLU A 181 19.19 4.56 0.10
CA GLU A 181 19.95 4.09 -1.08
C GLU A 181 19.00 3.61 -2.19
N GLY A 182 17.96 2.83 -1.83
CA GLY A 182 16.96 2.35 -2.78
C GLY A 182 16.01 3.43 -3.30
N ARG A 183 15.74 4.46 -2.48
CA ARG A 183 14.86 5.59 -2.82
C ARG A 183 15.36 6.89 -2.20
N PRO A 184 16.19 7.66 -2.91
CA PRO A 184 16.83 8.88 -2.37
C PRO A 184 15.87 9.94 -1.82
N SER A 185 14.63 10.03 -2.34
CA SER A 185 13.61 10.97 -1.83
C SER A 185 13.18 10.69 -0.37
N LEU A 186 13.46 9.52 0.18
CA LEU A 186 13.20 9.21 1.59
C LEU A 186 14.14 9.96 2.54
N ARG A 187 15.26 10.47 2.05
CA ARG A 187 16.18 11.31 2.83
C ARG A 187 15.50 12.59 3.33
N ASP A 188 14.77 13.27 2.44
CA ASP A 188 14.08 14.51 2.81
C ASP A 188 12.90 14.21 3.75
N LEU A 189 12.19 13.10 3.54
CA LEU A 189 11.16 12.65 4.47
C LEU A 189 11.75 12.40 5.85
N ALA A 190 12.89 11.72 5.97
CA ALA A 190 13.53 11.37 7.24
C ALA A 190 13.95 12.63 8.07
N LYS A 191 14.19 13.76 7.44
CA LYS A 191 14.52 15.03 8.13
C LYS A 191 13.35 15.54 8.96
N GLU A 192 12.12 15.32 8.51
CA GLU A 192 10.91 15.89 9.11
C GLU A 192 10.09 14.85 9.89
N ASP A 193 10.37 13.56 9.69
CA ASP A 193 9.62 12.47 10.28
C ASP A 193 9.86 12.35 11.79
N THR A 194 8.81 12.55 12.57
CA THR A 194 8.87 12.50 14.05
C THR A 194 9.10 11.10 14.60
N ASP A 195 8.81 10.05 13.83
CA ASP A 195 9.08 8.67 14.24
C ASP A 195 10.59 8.39 14.36
N LEU A 196 11.41 9.23 13.71
CA LEU A 196 12.88 9.15 13.76
C LEU A 196 13.52 10.14 14.76
N ASP A 197 12.76 10.84 15.59
CA ASP A 197 13.29 11.83 16.53
C ASP A 197 14.35 11.26 17.48
N ALA A 198 14.20 10.00 17.89
CA ALA A 198 15.19 9.31 18.72
C ALA A 198 16.58 9.18 18.08
N LEU A 199 16.68 9.35 16.75
CA LEU A 199 17.93 9.24 15.99
C LEU A 199 18.60 10.60 15.73
N ARG A 200 17.93 11.74 15.98
CA ARG A 200 18.42 13.10 15.63
C ARG A 200 19.82 13.40 16.13
N ASP A 201 20.17 12.87 17.31
CA ASP A 201 21.48 13.09 17.93
C ASP A 201 22.57 12.12 17.49
N GLU A 202 22.22 11.08 16.76
CA GLU A 202 23.17 10.09 16.27
C GLU A 202 23.98 10.63 15.06
N PRO A 203 25.33 10.63 15.13
CA PRO A 203 26.14 11.14 14.03
C PRO A 203 25.86 10.43 12.70
N ALA A 204 25.65 9.11 12.71
CA ALA A 204 25.37 8.32 11.52
C ALA A 204 24.02 8.65 10.87
N PHE A 205 23.03 9.07 11.67
CA PHE A 205 21.74 9.57 11.14
C PHE A 205 21.93 10.92 10.44
N ARG A 206 22.67 11.86 11.08
CA ARG A 206 22.95 13.17 10.48
C ARG A 206 23.69 13.04 9.15
N GLU A 207 24.72 12.20 9.10
CA GLU A 207 25.46 11.93 7.87
C GLU A 207 24.57 11.35 6.76
N LEU A 208 23.55 10.55 7.13
CA LEU A 208 22.64 9.91 6.18
C LEU A 208 21.64 10.90 5.58
N VAL A 209 21.19 11.90 6.35
CA VAL A 209 20.13 12.82 5.92
C VAL A 209 20.66 14.16 5.37
N ASP A 210 21.92 14.50 5.62
CA ASP A 210 22.60 15.69 5.04
C ASP A 210 22.90 15.44 3.54
#